data_bde63a071e148d74fb1d82fe6f5b7768
#
_entry.id   bde63a071e148d74fb1d82fe6f5b7768
#
_cell.length_a   1.000
_cell.length_b   1.000
_cell.length_c   1.000
_cell.angle_alpha   90.00
_cell.angle_beta   90.00
_cell.angle_gamma   90.00
#
_symmetry.space_group_name_H-M   'P 1'
#
loop_
_entity.id
_entity.type
_entity.pdbx_description
1 polymer ?
#
loop_
_entity_poly.entity_id
_entity_poly.type
_entity_poly.pdbx_seq_one_letter_code
_entity_poly.pdbx_strand_id
1 'polypeptide(L)'
;MKKISKILILGGPGSGKTTLANKLKKLFELPIINLDNINYKKEWVPRDKKERDNIIQRKINEEEWIMEGVYKSTLKQRADVADLIIFLEYPTHYLIFRIIKRYICNFGKEKKELDGCKERLTWNFIKYTFGIKIDFGHESVEMLE
;
A
#
# COMPACT_ATOMS: atom_id res chain seq x y z
N MET A 1 -12.08 2.72 -26.32
CA MET A 1 -11.05 2.52 -25.25
C MET A 1 -11.76 2.04 -23.99
N LYS A 2 -11.27 0.97 -23.36
CA LYS A 2 -11.83 0.50 -22.08
C LYS A 2 -11.57 1.57 -21.01
N LYS A 3 -12.61 1.99 -20.27
CA LYS A 3 -12.46 2.92 -19.13
C LYS A 3 -11.64 2.22 -18.03
N ILE A 4 -10.59 2.86 -17.54
CA ILE A 4 -9.85 2.38 -16.36
C ILE A 4 -10.67 2.72 -15.14
N SER A 5 -11.10 1.70 -14.39
CA SER A 5 -11.93 1.82 -13.20
C SER A 5 -11.26 1.22 -11.95
N LYS A 6 -10.31 0.31 -12.12
CA LYS A 6 -9.63 -0.39 -11.03
C LYS A 6 -8.12 -0.28 -11.18
N ILE A 7 -7.47 0.45 -10.28
CA ILE A 7 -6.02 0.65 -10.30
C ILE A 7 -5.39 0.06 -9.05
N LEU A 8 -4.44 -0.85 -9.21
CA LEU A 8 -3.67 -1.44 -8.13
C LEU A 8 -2.26 -0.83 -8.08
N ILE A 9 -1.87 -0.27 -6.93
CA ILE A 9 -0.53 0.31 -6.72
C ILE A 9 0.23 -0.54 -5.71
N LEU A 10 1.33 -1.10 -6.15
CA LEU A 10 2.23 -1.94 -5.37
C LEU A 10 3.59 -1.25 -5.17
N GLY A 11 4.33 -1.68 -4.18
CA GLY A 11 5.68 -1.17 -3.91
C GLY A 11 6.01 -1.17 -2.43
N GLY A 12 7.29 -1.07 -2.10
CA GLY A 12 7.80 -1.07 -0.73
C GLY A 12 7.36 0.14 0.11
N PRO A 13 7.57 0.10 1.42
CA PRO A 13 7.39 1.26 2.29
C PRO A 13 8.23 2.45 1.79
N GLY A 14 7.70 3.66 1.83
CA GLY A 14 8.41 4.85 1.36
C GLY A 14 8.50 5.01 -0.16
N SER A 15 7.97 4.08 -0.97
CA SER A 15 8.02 4.18 -2.44
C SER A 15 7.15 5.29 -3.03
N GLY A 16 6.22 5.86 -2.26
CA GLY A 16 5.37 6.95 -2.72
C GLY A 16 4.00 6.50 -3.26
N LYS A 17 3.55 5.29 -2.95
CA LYS A 17 2.22 4.77 -3.34
C LYS A 17 1.09 5.73 -3.05
N THR A 18 1.01 6.21 -1.82
CA THR A 18 -0.05 7.15 -1.38
C THR A 18 0.01 8.47 -2.14
N THR A 19 1.22 8.98 -2.42
CA THR A 19 1.39 10.20 -3.22
C THR A 19 0.88 9.98 -4.65
N LEU A 20 1.22 8.84 -5.26
CA LEU A 20 0.76 8.48 -6.58
C LEU A 20 -0.77 8.27 -6.60
N ALA A 21 -1.32 7.54 -5.61
CA ALA A 21 -2.76 7.31 -5.48
C ALA A 21 -3.54 8.65 -5.43
N ASN A 22 -3.04 9.63 -4.67
CA ASN A 22 -3.66 10.96 -4.60
C ASN A 22 -3.61 11.73 -5.92
N LYS A 23 -2.54 11.57 -6.71
CA LYS A 23 -2.46 12.15 -8.08
C LYS A 23 -3.43 11.48 -9.03
N LEU A 24 -3.48 10.15 -9.02
CA LEU A 24 -4.37 9.36 -9.86
C LEU A 24 -5.86 9.58 -9.50
N LYS A 25 -6.17 9.74 -8.20
CA LYS A 25 -7.52 10.13 -7.76
C LYS A 25 -8.00 11.41 -8.44
N LYS A 26 -7.12 12.42 -8.55
CA LYS A 26 -7.48 13.69 -9.20
C LYS A 26 -7.65 13.54 -10.72
N LEU A 27 -6.91 12.62 -11.33
CA LEU A 27 -6.94 12.41 -12.77
C LEU A 27 -8.09 11.53 -13.22
N PHE A 28 -8.38 10.46 -12.48
CA PHE A 28 -9.39 9.45 -12.85
C PHE A 28 -10.69 9.58 -12.04
N GLU A 29 -10.73 10.43 -11.03
CA GLU A 29 -11.86 10.64 -10.11
C GLU A 29 -12.27 9.37 -9.33
N LEU A 30 -11.33 8.42 -9.15
CA LEU A 30 -11.55 7.14 -8.49
C LEU A 30 -11.33 7.23 -6.97
N PRO A 31 -12.11 6.50 -6.15
CA PRO A 31 -11.90 6.44 -4.70
C PRO A 31 -10.60 5.71 -4.35
N ILE A 32 -9.89 6.18 -3.32
CA ILE A 32 -8.69 5.52 -2.80
C ILE A 32 -9.07 4.57 -1.67
N ILE A 33 -8.54 3.35 -1.72
CA ILE A 33 -8.60 2.33 -0.68
C ILE A 33 -7.17 2.05 -0.22
N ASN A 34 -6.80 2.60 0.93
CA ASN A 34 -5.51 2.34 1.56
C ASN A 34 -5.62 1.08 2.43
N LEU A 35 -4.87 0.04 2.11
CA LEU A 35 -4.94 -1.23 2.84
C LEU A 35 -4.37 -1.14 4.26
N ASP A 36 -3.49 -0.20 4.54
CA ASP A 36 -3.00 0.03 5.91
C ASP A 36 -4.13 0.53 6.82
N ASN A 37 -5.06 1.35 6.31
CA ASN A 37 -6.27 1.76 7.04
C ASN A 37 -7.20 0.57 7.36
N ILE A 38 -7.22 -0.42 6.50
CA ILE A 38 -7.99 -1.64 6.75
C ILE A 38 -7.25 -2.54 7.73
N ASN A 39 -5.92 -2.61 7.66
CA ASN A 39 -5.12 -3.48 8.51
C ASN A 39 -4.98 -2.98 9.95
N TYR A 40 -4.88 -1.67 10.16
CA TYR A 40 -4.68 -1.10 11.47
C TYR A 40 -5.90 -0.32 11.97
N LYS A 41 -6.24 -0.55 13.24
CA LYS A 41 -7.11 0.30 14.05
C LYS A 41 -6.27 1.44 14.65
N LYS A 42 -6.88 2.36 15.40
CA LYS A 42 -6.17 3.42 16.13
C LYS A 42 -5.00 2.85 16.95
N GLU A 43 -3.98 3.66 17.17
CA GLU A 43 -2.77 3.29 17.94
C GLU A 43 -2.01 2.09 17.36
N TRP A 44 -2.07 1.88 16.07
CA TRP A 44 -1.40 0.77 15.37
C TRP A 44 -1.81 -0.63 15.81
N VAL A 45 -3.01 -0.78 16.37
CA VAL A 45 -3.56 -2.08 16.73
C VAL A 45 -3.91 -2.84 15.45
N PRO A 46 -3.26 -3.99 15.17
CA PRO A 46 -3.57 -4.75 13.97
C PRO A 46 -4.98 -5.34 14.05
N ARG A 47 -5.69 -5.30 12.95
CA ARG A 47 -6.97 -5.99 12.80
C ARG A 47 -6.74 -7.48 12.64
N ASP A 48 -7.68 -8.30 13.10
CA ASP A 48 -7.66 -9.74 12.83
C ASP A 48 -7.56 -10.02 11.33
N LYS A 49 -6.76 -11.05 10.97
CA LYS A 49 -6.48 -11.37 9.57
C LYS A 49 -7.74 -11.69 8.77
N LYS A 50 -8.65 -12.49 9.35
CA LYS A 50 -9.91 -12.87 8.68
C LYS A 50 -10.83 -11.67 8.50
N GLU A 51 -10.96 -10.83 9.54
CA GLU A 51 -11.74 -9.60 9.49
C GLU A 51 -11.19 -8.66 8.40
N ARG A 52 -9.88 -8.45 8.38
CA ARG A 52 -9.20 -7.63 7.38
C ARG A 52 -9.44 -8.16 5.96
N ASP A 53 -9.17 -9.45 5.73
CA ASP A 53 -9.27 -10.06 4.41
C ASP A 53 -10.73 -10.04 3.90
N ASN A 54 -11.72 -10.21 4.79
CA ASN A 54 -13.14 -10.06 4.45
C ASN A 54 -13.50 -8.61 4.05
N ILE A 55 -12.92 -7.60 4.71
CA ILE A 55 -13.14 -6.21 4.33
C ILE A 55 -12.52 -5.94 2.95
N ILE A 56 -11.28 -6.39 2.73
CA ILE A 56 -10.60 -6.23 1.44
C ILE A 56 -11.40 -6.91 0.33
N GLN A 57 -11.92 -8.12 0.58
CA GLN A 57 -12.70 -8.87 -0.40
C GLN A 57 -13.97 -8.12 -0.84
N ARG A 58 -14.66 -7.48 0.12
CA ARG A 58 -15.82 -6.62 -0.21
C ARG A 58 -15.40 -5.42 -1.07
N LYS A 59 -14.25 -4.81 -0.75
CA LYS A 59 -13.71 -3.67 -1.49
C LYS A 59 -13.26 -4.03 -2.92
N ILE A 60 -12.72 -5.23 -3.13
CA ILE A 60 -12.36 -5.74 -4.45
C ILE A 60 -13.57 -5.77 -5.40
N ASN A 61 -14.75 -6.09 -4.86
CA ASN A 61 -16.00 -6.19 -5.63
C ASN A 61 -16.65 -4.84 -5.95
N GLU A 62 -16.16 -3.72 -5.39
CA GLU A 62 -16.61 -2.38 -5.79
C GLU A 62 -16.25 -2.12 -7.26
N GLU A 63 -17.07 -1.33 -7.95
CA GLU A 63 -16.92 -1.07 -9.39
C GLU A 63 -15.67 -0.23 -9.70
N GLU A 64 -15.32 0.70 -8.82
CA GLU A 64 -14.25 1.67 -9.04
C GLU A 64 -13.38 1.80 -7.80
N TRP A 65 -12.05 1.74 -7.98
CA TRP A 65 -11.11 1.98 -6.89
C TRP A 65 -9.66 2.18 -7.34
N ILE A 66 -8.88 2.86 -6.50
CA ILE A 66 -7.42 2.85 -6.48
C ILE A 66 -7.01 2.16 -5.18
N MET A 67 -6.54 0.92 -5.25
CA MET A 67 -6.04 0.20 -4.08
C MET A 67 -4.53 0.34 -3.97
N GLU A 68 -4.05 0.71 -2.78
CA GLU A 68 -2.62 0.74 -2.49
C GLU A 68 -2.26 -0.15 -1.30
N GLY A 69 -1.14 -0.84 -1.40
CA GLY A 69 -0.60 -1.70 -0.35
C GLY A 69 -0.41 -3.14 -0.78
N VAL A 70 0.53 -3.81 -0.07
CA VAL A 70 0.95 -5.17 -0.41
C VAL A 70 0.54 -6.11 0.71
N TYR A 71 -0.62 -6.71 0.60
CA TYR A 71 -1.08 -7.79 1.49
C TYR A 71 -1.20 -9.06 0.65
N LYS A 72 -0.22 -9.99 0.80
CA LYS A 72 -0.07 -11.21 -0.01
C LYS A 72 -1.34 -12.05 -0.04
N SER A 73 -2.07 -12.16 1.08
CA SER A 73 -3.29 -12.97 1.18
C SER A 73 -4.40 -12.62 0.19
N THR A 74 -4.44 -11.37 -0.29
CA THR A 74 -5.47 -10.89 -1.23
C THR A 74 -4.87 -10.35 -2.53
N LEU A 75 -3.55 -10.45 -2.71
CA LEU A 75 -2.85 -9.83 -3.83
C LEU A 75 -3.33 -10.36 -5.17
N LYS A 76 -3.36 -11.70 -5.32
CA LYS A 76 -3.83 -12.34 -6.56
C LYS A 76 -5.23 -11.88 -6.95
N GLN A 77 -6.17 -11.91 -6.03
CA GLN A 77 -7.57 -11.51 -6.29
C GLN A 77 -7.69 -10.05 -6.73
N ARG A 78 -6.87 -9.15 -6.16
CA ARG A 78 -6.84 -7.74 -6.55
C ARG A 78 -6.21 -7.54 -7.93
N ALA A 79 -5.14 -8.30 -8.21
CA ALA A 79 -4.45 -8.24 -9.50
C ALA A 79 -5.34 -8.78 -10.63
N ASP A 80 -6.06 -9.87 -10.40
CA ASP A 80 -6.92 -10.51 -11.40
C ASP A 80 -8.06 -9.58 -11.90
N VAL A 81 -8.51 -8.62 -11.08
CA VAL A 81 -9.61 -7.70 -11.41
C VAL A 81 -9.17 -6.28 -11.72
N ALA A 82 -7.89 -5.96 -11.55
CA ALA A 82 -7.36 -4.63 -11.84
C ALA A 82 -7.28 -4.37 -13.34
N ASP A 83 -7.69 -3.18 -13.78
CA ASP A 83 -7.48 -2.72 -15.16
C ASP A 83 -6.05 -2.21 -15.39
N LEU A 84 -5.41 -1.72 -14.33
CA LEU A 84 -4.04 -1.21 -14.35
C LEU A 84 -3.33 -1.57 -13.06
N ILE A 85 -2.14 -2.14 -13.19
CA ILE A 85 -1.24 -2.43 -12.06
C ILE A 85 0.01 -1.55 -12.20
N ILE A 86 0.33 -0.80 -11.15
CA ILE A 86 1.52 0.05 -11.08
C ILE A 86 2.42 -0.47 -9.97
N PHE A 87 3.62 -0.88 -10.33
CA PHE A 87 4.63 -1.32 -9.38
C PHE A 87 5.72 -0.25 -9.21
N LEU A 88 5.87 0.27 -7.97
CA LEU A 88 6.89 1.26 -7.64
C LEU A 88 8.11 0.57 -7.05
N GLU A 89 9.08 0.32 -7.88
CA GLU A 89 10.36 -0.27 -7.49
C GLU A 89 11.44 0.80 -7.32
N TYR A 90 12.10 0.78 -6.16
CA TYR A 90 13.22 1.66 -5.84
C TYR A 90 14.30 0.91 -5.07
N PRO A 91 15.57 1.30 -5.19
CA PRO A 91 16.66 0.75 -4.38
C PRO A 91 16.37 0.89 -2.89
N THR A 92 16.68 -0.15 -2.10
CA THR A 92 16.34 -0.20 -0.66
C THR A 92 16.90 0.97 0.14
N HIS A 93 18.14 1.39 -0.15
CA HIS A 93 18.76 2.54 0.53
C HIS A 93 17.96 3.83 0.30
N TYR A 94 17.41 4.01 -0.89
CA TYR A 94 16.57 5.16 -1.22
C TYR A 94 15.23 5.13 -0.47
N LEU A 95 14.61 3.96 -0.38
CA LEU A 95 13.38 3.78 0.42
C LEU A 95 13.61 4.11 1.90
N ILE A 96 14.71 3.61 2.47
CA ILE A 96 15.08 3.87 3.87
C ILE A 96 15.32 5.36 4.10
N PHE A 97 16.09 6.01 3.23
CA PHE A 97 16.31 7.46 3.31
C PHE A 97 14.98 8.24 3.33
N ARG A 98 14.03 7.88 2.46
CA ARG A 98 12.70 8.52 2.41
C ARG A 98 11.88 8.26 3.67
N ILE A 99 11.95 7.04 4.22
CA ILE A 99 11.27 6.69 5.47
C ILE A 99 11.82 7.53 6.62
N ILE A 100 13.15 7.62 6.76
CA ILE A 100 13.81 8.40 7.81
C ILE A 100 13.47 9.89 7.65
N LYS A 101 13.59 10.43 6.43
CA LYS A 101 13.23 11.82 6.14
C LYS A 101 11.78 12.13 6.53
N ARG A 102 10.85 11.26 6.14
CA ARG A 102 9.42 11.41 6.48
C ARG A 102 9.22 11.39 7.99
N TYR A 103 9.88 10.47 8.70
CA TYR A 103 9.81 10.40 10.15
C TYR A 103 10.29 11.68 10.83
N ILE A 104 11.44 12.22 10.42
CA ILE A 104 12.00 13.46 10.97
C ILE A 104 11.05 14.65 10.71
N CYS A 105 10.53 14.77 9.47
CA CYS A 105 9.64 15.87 9.10
C CYS A 105 8.27 15.82 9.77
N ASN A 106 7.81 14.62 10.14
CA ASN A 106 6.49 14.38 10.72
C ASN A 106 6.54 13.86 12.16
N PHE A 107 7.68 14.02 12.84
CA PHE A 107 7.84 13.57 14.21
C PHE A 107 6.72 14.08 15.11
N GLY A 108 6.07 13.18 15.86
CA GLY A 108 4.97 13.50 16.77
C GLY A 108 3.62 13.86 16.10
N LYS A 109 3.56 13.94 14.76
CA LYS A 109 2.31 14.18 14.04
C LYS A 109 1.58 12.87 13.73
N GLU A 110 0.26 12.94 13.64
CA GLU A 110 -0.53 11.82 13.14
C GLU A 110 -0.30 11.61 11.64
N LYS A 111 -0.32 10.36 11.21
CA LYS A 111 -0.31 10.04 9.78
C LYS A 111 -1.60 10.53 9.15
N LYS A 112 -1.50 11.28 8.06
CA LYS A 112 -2.66 11.78 7.32
C LYS A 112 -3.56 10.66 6.78
N GLU A 113 -2.95 9.50 6.51
CA GLU A 113 -3.62 8.35 5.93
C GLU A 113 -4.17 7.35 6.96
N LEU A 114 -3.78 7.48 8.23
CA LEU A 114 -4.12 6.55 9.32
C LEU A 114 -4.61 7.33 10.53
N ASP A 115 -5.91 7.43 10.68
CA ASP A 115 -6.54 8.13 11.81
C ASP A 115 -6.11 7.56 13.16
N GLY A 116 -5.66 8.43 14.07
CA GLY A 116 -5.19 8.06 15.39
C GLY A 116 -3.85 7.31 15.43
N CYS A 117 -3.11 7.23 14.33
CA CYS A 117 -1.79 6.59 14.27
C CYS A 117 -0.69 7.63 14.08
N LYS A 118 0.16 7.81 15.08
CA LYS A 118 1.32 8.68 14.99
C LYS A 118 2.41 8.08 14.09
N GLU A 119 3.16 8.95 13.43
CA GLU A 119 4.33 8.54 12.68
C GLU A 119 5.33 7.89 13.63
N ARG A 120 5.77 6.66 13.33
CA ARG A 120 6.76 5.96 14.12
C ARG A 120 7.80 5.28 13.25
N LEU A 121 9.04 5.30 13.70
CA LEU A 121 10.15 4.58 13.11
C LEU A 121 10.60 3.50 14.09
N THR A 122 10.42 2.24 13.72
CA THR A 122 10.89 1.11 14.52
C THR A 122 11.99 0.37 13.78
N TRP A 123 12.94 -0.20 14.51
CA TRP A 123 14.01 -1.01 13.92
C TRP A 123 13.47 -2.21 13.14
N ASN A 124 12.38 -2.80 13.62
CA ASN A 124 11.69 -3.89 12.92
C ASN A 124 11.10 -3.44 11.58
N PHE A 125 10.60 -2.21 11.48
CA PHE A 125 10.09 -1.66 10.22
C PHE A 125 11.21 -1.42 9.19
N ILE A 126 12.37 -0.98 9.65
CA ILE A 126 13.57 -0.85 8.80
C ILE A 126 14.01 -2.23 8.29
N LYS A 127 14.15 -3.22 9.20
CA LYS A 127 14.47 -4.62 8.82
C LYS A 127 13.45 -5.20 7.84
N TYR A 128 12.18 -4.96 8.07
CA TYR A 128 11.10 -5.37 7.16
C TYR A 128 11.26 -4.76 5.77
N THR A 129 11.64 -3.48 5.68
CA THR A 129 11.89 -2.81 4.40
C THR A 129 13.06 -3.43 3.63
N PHE A 130 14.10 -3.91 4.33
CA PHE A 130 15.18 -4.67 3.72
C PHE A 130 14.70 -6.04 3.20
N GLY A 131 13.89 -6.76 4.00
CA GLY A 131 13.39 -8.08 3.64
C GLY A 131 12.43 -8.09 2.46
N ILE A 132 11.56 -7.09 2.36
CA ILE A 132 10.60 -6.98 1.24
C ILE A 132 11.31 -7.01 -0.12
N LYS A 133 12.45 -6.36 -0.25
CA LYS A 133 13.14 -6.29 -1.54
C LYS A 133 13.60 -7.64 -2.05
N ILE A 134 13.95 -8.56 -1.16
CA ILE A 134 14.40 -9.92 -1.51
C ILE A 134 13.22 -10.75 -2.02
N ASP A 135 12.06 -10.62 -1.41
CA ASP A 135 10.84 -11.39 -1.76
C ASP A 135 10.14 -10.86 -3.03
N PHE A 136 10.18 -9.55 -3.29
CA PHE A 136 9.48 -8.96 -4.43
C PHE A 136 10.23 -9.12 -5.77
N GLY A 137 11.52 -9.39 -5.76
CA GLY A 137 12.31 -9.51 -6.97
C GLY A 137 12.02 -10.77 -7.79
N HIS A 138 11.49 -11.82 -7.19
CA HIS A 138 11.22 -13.09 -7.87
C HIS A 138 9.74 -13.51 -7.84
N GLU A 139 9.10 -13.53 -6.69
CA GLU A 139 7.73 -14.05 -6.58
C GLU A 139 6.62 -13.15 -7.13
N SER A 140 6.84 -11.82 -7.18
CA SER A 140 5.78 -10.91 -7.64
C SER A 140 5.67 -10.85 -9.15
N VAL A 141 6.77 -11.08 -9.85
CA VAL A 141 6.76 -11.15 -11.33
C VAL A 141 6.16 -12.47 -11.77
N GLU A 142 6.50 -13.58 -11.11
CA GLU A 142 5.93 -14.91 -11.40
C GLU A 142 4.43 -15.03 -11.09
N MET A 143 3.88 -14.19 -10.19
CA MET A 143 2.43 -14.17 -9.92
C MET A 143 1.64 -13.31 -10.92
N LEU A 144 2.31 -12.50 -11.74
CA LEU A 144 1.68 -11.61 -12.71
C LEU A 144 1.86 -12.08 -14.16
N GLU A 145 2.67 -13.13 -14.39
CA GLU A 145 2.78 -13.87 -15.65
C GLU A 145 1.81 -15.06 -15.66
#